data_7c963fb637cc65ea77f1061ada3d9998
#
_entry.id   7c963fb637cc65ea77f1061ada3d9998
#
_cell.length_a   1.000
_cell.length_b   1.000
_cell.length_c   1.000
_cell.angle_alpha   90.00
_cell.angle_beta   90.00
_cell.angle_gamma   90.00
#
_symmetry.space_group_name_H-M   'P 1'
#
loop_
_entity.id
_entity.type
_entity.pdbx_description
1 polymer ?
#
loop_
_entity_poly.entity_id
_entity_poly.type
_entity_poly.pdbx_seq_one_letter_code
_entity_poly.pdbx_strand_id
1 'polypeptide(L)'
;KNNDYKRPSQIESYVTDIKKLPYANYIVIRTKEQLHDWCNKIKARGYVSIDTETTSLNEFKAKLVGISLSVNPGEACYIPLGHNENNTQANTLFETSKAEQNQLEKVAIIHILKPFLESSKILKIGQNIKYDIKIFHNYGIALTCVDDTMLMSYTLHGGLHRHNMNTLSELYLDHEPIKIQSLIGTGKNSSTFDNVPIDKAAPYAAEDADITLRLWH
;
A
#
# COMPACT_ATOMS: atom_id res chain seq x y z
N LYS A 1 11.45 -37.95 -5.19
CA LYS A 1 12.68 -37.60 -4.47
C LYS A 1 12.36 -36.35 -3.70
N ASN A 2 12.11 -36.46 -2.38
CA ASN A 2 11.90 -35.33 -1.48
C ASN A 2 13.21 -34.54 -1.46
N ASN A 3 13.12 -33.31 -1.89
CA ASN A 3 14.22 -32.36 -1.81
C ASN A 3 14.17 -31.77 -0.39
N ASP A 4 14.88 -32.39 0.57
CA ASP A 4 15.03 -31.91 1.95
C ASP A 4 15.95 -30.71 1.99
N TYR A 5 15.53 -29.60 1.32
CA TYR A 5 16.20 -28.33 1.50
C TYR A 5 15.77 -27.72 2.83
N LYS A 6 16.61 -27.94 3.86
CA LYS A 6 16.45 -27.26 5.15
C LYS A 6 16.91 -25.82 5.00
N ARG A 7 15.99 -24.89 5.21
CA ARG A 7 16.35 -23.46 5.32
C ARG A 7 17.39 -23.27 6.43
N PRO A 8 18.39 -22.41 6.26
CA PRO A 8 19.28 -22.03 7.35
C PRO A 8 18.49 -21.52 8.55
N SER A 9 18.86 -21.94 9.76
CA SER A 9 18.15 -21.61 11.02
C SER A 9 17.96 -20.10 11.24
N GLN A 10 18.88 -19.27 10.74
CA GLN A 10 18.75 -17.81 10.79
C GLN A 10 17.60 -17.27 9.93
N ILE A 11 17.30 -17.90 8.79
CA ILE A 11 16.17 -17.49 7.93
C ILE A 11 14.85 -17.88 8.60
N GLU A 12 14.77 -19.04 9.23
CA GLU A 12 13.56 -19.48 9.94
C GLU A 12 13.24 -18.57 11.14
N SER A 13 14.26 -18.17 11.91
CA SER A 13 14.06 -17.21 13.02
C SER A 13 13.58 -15.85 12.52
N TYR A 14 14.18 -15.31 11.46
CA TYR A 14 13.81 -14.03 10.88
C TYR A 14 12.36 -14.02 10.37
N VAL A 15 11.93 -15.05 9.64
CA VAL A 15 10.54 -15.18 9.16
C VAL A 15 9.56 -15.29 10.33
N THR A 16 9.93 -16.04 11.39
CA THR A 16 9.09 -16.17 12.59
C THR A 16 8.94 -14.82 13.31
N ASP A 17 10.00 -14.03 13.37
CA ASP A 17 9.97 -12.70 14.01
C ASP A 17 9.12 -11.70 13.22
N ILE A 18 9.20 -11.72 11.90
CA ILE A 18 8.35 -10.85 11.03
C ILE A 18 6.86 -11.13 11.25
N LYS A 19 6.45 -12.41 11.34
CA LYS A 19 5.06 -12.80 11.60
C LYS A 19 4.52 -12.25 12.93
N LYS A 20 5.36 -12.18 13.96
CA LYS A 20 5.00 -11.75 15.31
C LYS A 20 4.93 -10.23 15.48
N LEU A 21 5.48 -9.45 14.54
CA LEU A 21 5.42 -8.00 14.63
C LEU A 21 3.97 -7.51 14.48
N PRO A 22 3.49 -6.61 15.35
CA PRO A 22 2.13 -6.11 15.29
C PRO A 22 1.88 -5.34 14.00
N TYR A 23 0.65 -5.40 13.49
CA TYR A 23 0.15 -4.57 12.39
C TYR A 23 -0.39 -3.24 12.97
N ALA A 24 0.48 -2.37 13.48
CA ALA A 24 0.02 -1.33 14.39
C ALA A 24 0.54 0.09 14.18
N ASN A 25 1.68 0.29 13.53
CA ASN A 25 2.26 1.64 13.41
C ASN A 25 1.91 2.25 12.04
N TYR A 26 0.60 2.36 11.78
CA TYR A 26 0.10 2.93 10.53
C TYR A 26 -0.28 4.39 10.75
N ILE A 27 0.28 5.28 9.95
CA ILE A 27 0.05 6.71 10.05
C ILE A 27 -0.54 7.28 8.76
N VAL A 28 -1.30 8.35 8.90
CA VAL A 28 -1.77 9.15 7.76
C VAL A 28 -0.81 10.31 7.55
N ILE A 29 -0.29 10.46 6.34
CA ILE A 29 0.56 11.57 5.96
C ILE A 29 -0.32 12.79 5.63
N ARG A 30 -0.22 13.82 6.44
CA ARG A 30 -1.02 15.05 6.30
C ARG A 30 -0.18 16.28 5.99
N THR A 31 1.15 16.19 6.14
CA THR A 31 2.06 17.30 5.86
C THR A 31 3.22 16.88 4.97
N LYS A 32 3.80 17.85 4.26
CA LYS A 32 4.98 17.61 3.41
C LYS A 32 6.19 17.19 4.23
N GLU A 33 6.32 17.67 5.45
CA GLU A 33 7.39 17.33 6.38
C GLU A 33 7.33 15.83 6.73
N GLN A 34 6.15 15.31 7.08
CA GLN A 34 5.95 13.87 7.30
C GLN A 34 6.33 13.04 6.05
N LEU A 35 5.95 13.53 4.86
CA LEU A 35 6.33 12.85 3.62
C LEU A 35 7.85 12.87 3.39
N HIS A 36 8.51 13.97 3.66
CA HIS A 36 9.97 14.06 3.55
C HIS A 36 10.68 13.11 4.53
N ASP A 37 10.16 12.93 5.74
CA ASP A 37 10.69 11.94 6.69
C ASP A 37 10.55 10.52 6.15
N TRP A 38 9.44 10.18 5.51
CA TRP A 38 9.25 8.91 4.83
C TRP A 38 10.21 8.74 3.63
N CYS A 39 10.40 9.78 2.84
CA CYS A 39 11.40 9.78 1.76
C CYS A 39 12.81 9.51 2.28
N ASN A 40 13.19 10.06 3.44
CA ASN A 40 14.47 9.79 4.07
C ASN A 40 14.58 8.32 4.54
N LYS A 41 13.52 7.75 5.11
CA LYS A 41 13.47 6.32 5.46
C LYS A 41 13.65 5.42 4.22
N ILE A 42 12.92 5.70 3.13
CA ILE A 42 13.03 4.99 1.86
C ILE A 42 14.47 5.03 1.34
N LYS A 43 15.08 6.22 1.35
CA LYS A 43 16.47 6.41 0.91
C LYS A 43 17.46 5.61 1.77
N ALA A 44 17.26 5.60 3.07
CA ALA A 44 18.11 4.87 4.00
C ALA A 44 18.00 3.35 3.85
N ARG A 45 16.80 2.86 3.53
CA ARG A 45 16.53 1.42 3.32
C ARG A 45 16.95 0.91 1.95
N GLY A 46 16.88 1.74 0.92
CA GLY A 46 17.10 1.34 -0.47
C GLY A 46 15.95 0.55 -1.08
N TYR A 47 14.85 0.37 -0.37
CA TYR A 47 13.61 -0.25 -0.85
C TYR A 47 12.37 0.35 -0.18
N VAL A 48 11.22 0.12 -0.80
CA VAL A 48 9.90 0.49 -0.28
C VAL A 48 8.83 -0.44 -0.86
N SER A 49 7.94 -0.94 -0.02
CA SER A 49 6.68 -1.50 -0.50
C SER A 49 5.71 -0.38 -0.81
N ILE A 50 5.00 -0.50 -1.93
CA ILE A 50 4.08 0.52 -2.45
C ILE A 50 2.80 -0.13 -2.96
N ASP A 51 1.68 0.51 -2.66
CA ASP A 51 0.37 0.16 -3.20
C ASP A 51 -0.42 1.42 -3.52
N THR A 52 -1.37 1.37 -4.47
CA THR A 52 -2.19 2.51 -4.89
C THR A 52 -3.67 2.23 -4.73
N GLU A 53 -4.36 3.14 -4.06
CA GLU A 53 -5.81 3.15 -3.98
C GLU A 53 -6.42 4.02 -5.09
N THR A 54 -7.43 3.49 -5.77
CA THR A 54 -7.99 4.11 -6.96
C THR A 54 -9.51 4.00 -7.03
N THR A 55 -10.14 4.80 -7.90
CA THR A 55 -11.60 4.79 -8.09
C THR A 55 -12.11 3.61 -8.92
N SER A 56 -11.24 2.83 -9.58
CA SER A 56 -11.65 1.77 -10.52
C SER A 56 -10.54 0.76 -10.73
N LEU A 57 -10.89 -0.51 -10.97
CA LEU A 57 -9.95 -1.54 -11.43
C LEU A 57 -9.53 -1.39 -12.90
N ASN A 58 -10.20 -0.53 -13.66
CA ASN A 58 -9.80 -0.20 -15.02
C ASN A 58 -8.77 0.91 -14.99
N GLU A 59 -7.51 0.58 -15.17
CA GLU A 59 -6.35 1.46 -15.08
C GLU A 59 -6.38 2.67 -16.02
N PHE A 60 -7.13 2.60 -17.12
CA PHE A 60 -7.30 3.71 -18.06
C PHE A 60 -8.31 4.76 -17.59
N LYS A 61 -9.22 4.39 -16.68
CA LYS A 61 -10.27 5.26 -16.13
C LYS A 61 -10.04 5.58 -14.66
N ALA A 62 -9.17 4.83 -14.01
CA ALA A 62 -8.89 4.95 -12.60
C ALA A 62 -8.24 6.30 -12.27
N LYS A 63 -8.76 6.95 -11.23
CA LYS A 63 -8.14 8.13 -10.61
C LYS A 63 -7.45 7.69 -9.34
N LEU A 64 -6.26 8.20 -9.09
CA LEU A 64 -5.51 7.94 -7.87
C LEU A 64 -6.23 8.60 -6.68
N VAL A 65 -6.55 7.80 -5.67
CA VAL A 65 -7.19 8.22 -4.41
C VAL A 65 -6.17 8.33 -3.29
N GLY A 66 -5.19 7.43 -3.25
CA GLY A 66 -4.11 7.48 -2.26
C GLY A 66 -2.95 6.56 -2.63
N ILE A 67 -1.87 6.70 -1.88
CA ILE A 67 -0.67 5.88 -1.98
C ILE A 67 -0.34 5.37 -0.59
N SER A 68 -0.05 4.09 -0.44
CA SER A 68 0.49 3.53 0.79
C SER A 68 1.94 3.09 0.61
N LEU A 69 2.72 3.22 1.67
CA LEU A 69 4.14 2.90 1.68
C LEU A 69 4.49 2.14 2.96
N SER A 70 5.38 1.14 2.84
CA SER A 70 6.00 0.48 3.99
C SER A 70 7.50 0.29 3.77
N VAL A 71 8.30 0.48 4.83
CA VAL A 71 9.76 0.35 4.80
C VAL A 71 10.30 -0.63 5.84
N ASN A 72 9.45 -1.01 6.80
CA ASN A 72 9.70 -2.04 7.81
C ASN A 72 8.40 -2.79 8.09
N PRO A 73 8.45 -4.10 8.35
CA PRO A 73 7.29 -4.83 8.86
C PRO A 73 6.71 -4.15 10.11
N GLY A 74 5.40 -3.87 10.09
CA GLY A 74 4.70 -3.16 11.15
C GLY A 74 4.77 -1.63 11.07
N GLU A 75 5.46 -1.06 10.09
CA GLU A 75 5.59 0.39 9.89
C GLU A 75 5.14 0.76 8.48
N ALA A 76 3.97 1.38 8.36
CA ALA A 76 3.42 1.82 7.09
C ALA A 76 2.73 3.18 7.19
N CYS A 77 2.51 3.81 6.05
CA CYS A 77 1.75 5.05 5.98
C CYS A 77 0.78 5.06 4.80
N TYR A 78 -0.24 5.87 4.94
CA TYR A 78 -1.17 6.20 3.87
C TYR A 78 -1.12 7.69 3.56
N ILE A 79 -1.08 8.03 2.27
CA ILE A 79 -1.04 9.39 1.72
C ILE A 79 -2.36 9.63 0.98
N PRO A 80 -3.40 10.22 1.60
CA PRO A 80 -4.66 10.51 0.93
C PRO A 80 -4.49 11.65 -0.07
N LEU A 81 -5.03 11.48 -1.30
CA LEU A 81 -4.83 12.39 -2.43
C LEU A 81 -6.11 12.69 -3.22
N GLY A 82 -7.17 11.92 -3.04
CA GLY A 82 -8.35 12.04 -3.87
C GLY A 82 -9.64 11.54 -3.24
N HIS A 83 -9.74 11.55 -1.90
CA HIS A 83 -10.99 11.29 -1.22
C HIS A 83 -11.97 12.44 -1.36
N ASN A 84 -13.26 12.12 -1.46
CA ASN A 84 -14.32 13.11 -1.47
C ASN A 84 -14.54 13.71 -0.08
N GLU A 85 -14.40 15.02 0.07
CA GLU A 85 -14.45 15.74 1.35
C GLU A 85 -15.84 15.73 2.02
N ASN A 86 -16.90 15.40 1.26
CA ASN A 86 -18.29 15.47 1.72
C ASN A 86 -18.70 14.36 2.72
N ASN A 87 -17.80 13.48 3.13
CA ASN A 87 -18.10 12.37 4.07
C ASN A 87 -17.74 12.65 5.54
N THR A 88 -17.29 13.84 5.88
CA THR A 88 -17.31 14.28 7.28
C THR A 88 -18.73 14.75 7.60
N GLN A 89 -19.52 13.93 8.29
CA GLN A 89 -20.74 14.38 8.97
C GLN A 89 -20.34 15.37 10.09
N ALA A 90 -20.07 16.60 9.73
CA ALA A 90 -20.08 17.72 10.66
C ALA A 90 -21.50 18.32 10.62
N ASN A 91 -22.38 17.79 11.46
CA ASN A 91 -23.58 18.48 11.90
C ASN A 91 -23.16 19.71 12.75
N THR A 92 -22.70 20.78 12.13
CA THR A 92 -22.67 22.09 12.81
C THR A 92 -22.80 23.20 11.78
N LEU A 93 -23.94 23.86 11.84
CA LEU A 93 -24.39 24.95 10.96
C LEU A 93 -23.62 26.29 11.14
N PHE A 94 -22.54 26.31 11.93
CA PHE A 94 -21.79 27.52 12.24
C PHE A 94 -20.32 27.22 12.55
N GLU A 95 -19.52 26.83 11.54
CA GLU A 95 -18.07 27.05 11.62
C GLU A 95 -17.50 27.19 10.21
N THR A 96 -17.43 28.44 9.72
CA THR A 96 -16.48 28.85 8.68
C THR A 96 -15.08 28.97 9.28
N SER A 97 -14.56 27.94 9.85
CA SER A 97 -13.14 27.78 10.11
C SER A 97 -12.54 26.98 8.94
N LYS A 98 -11.41 27.47 8.39
CA LYS A 98 -10.61 26.80 7.38
C LYS A 98 -10.55 25.31 7.74
N ALA A 99 -11.33 24.48 7.04
CA ALA A 99 -11.19 23.04 7.13
C ALA A 99 -9.71 22.76 6.85
N GLU A 100 -8.98 22.26 7.85
CA GLU A 100 -7.64 21.76 7.64
C GLU A 100 -7.72 20.81 6.47
N GLN A 101 -6.92 21.05 5.44
CA GLN A 101 -6.88 20.21 4.27
C GLN A 101 -6.51 18.80 4.76
N ASN A 102 -7.49 17.92 4.89
CA ASN A 102 -7.31 16.54 5.33
C ASN A 102 -6.46 15.72 4.35
N GLN A 103 -6.16 16.30 3.18
CA GLN A 103 -5.39 15.69 2.10
C GLN A 103 -4.35 16.67 1.57
N LEU A 104 -3.23 16.13 1.12
CA LEU A 104 -2.18 16.91 0.46
C LEU A 104 -2.52 17.12 -1.02
N GLU A 105 -1.98 18.20 -1.57
CA GLU A 105 -2.14 18.51 -2.99
C GLU A 105 -1.41 17.46 -3.85
N LYS A 106 -2.16 16.76 -4.69
CA LYS A 106 -1.71 15.58 -5.45
C LYS A 106 -0.48 15.84 -6.30
N VAL A 107 -0.45 16.96 -7.03
CA VAL A 107 0.67 17.28 -7.93
C VAL A 107 1.96 17.48 -7.13
N ALA A 108 1.89 18.15 -5.99
CA ALA A 108 3.04 18.34 -5.10
C ALA A 108 3.58 17.01 -4.57
N ILE A 109 2.69 16.09 -4.17
CA ILE A 109 3.09 14.78 -3.66
C ILE A 109 3.74 13.92 -4.75
N ILE A 110 3.15 13.88 -5.93
CA ILE A 110 3.72 13.22 -7.10
C ILE A 110 5.13 13.75 -7.39
N HIS A 111 5.32 15.06 -7.33
CA HIS A 111 6.64 15.69 -7.54
C HIS A 111 7.68 15.27 -6.49
N ILE A 112 7.27 15.16 -5.22
CA ILE A 112 8.16 14.73 -4.12
C ILE A 112 8.53 13.25 -4.27
N LEU A 113 7.56 12.38 -4.62
CA LEU A 113 7.79 10.94 -4.71
C LEU A 113 8.51 10.52 -6.01
N LYS A 114 8.31 11.25 -7.10
CA LYS A 114 8.85 10.90 -8.42
C LYS A 114 10.34 10.52 -8.42
N PRO A 115 11.27 11.28 -7.81
CA PRO A 115 12.69 10.93 -7.80
C PRO A 115 13.00 9.58 -7.15
N PHE A 116 12.18 9.13 -6.19
CA PHE A 116 12.34 7.85 -5.50
C PHE A 116 11.74 6.71 -6.32
N LEU A 117 10.58 6.95 -6.92
CA LEU A 117 9.84 5.96 -7.71
C LEU A 117 10.55 5.65 -9.04
N GLU A 118 11.22 6.63 -9.65
CA GLU A 118 11.99 6.47 -10.87
C GLU A 118 13.45 6.05 -10.63
N SER A 119 13.92 6.02 -9.37
CA SER A 119 15.29 5.66 -9.04
C SER A 119 15.56 4.17 -9.27
N SER A 120 16.58 3.84 -10.05
CA SER A 120 17.08 2.46 -10.17
C SER A 120 17.84 1.97 -8.93
N LYS A 121 18.14 2.86 -7.98
CA LYS A 121 18.83 2.54 -6.72
C LYS A 121 17.89 2.20 -5.57
N ILE A 122 16.59 2.36 -5.77
CA ILE A 122 15.56 2.06 -4.79
C ILE A 122 14.67 0.99 -5.39
N LEU A 123 14.55 -0.14 -4.72
CA LEU A 123 13.65 -1.20 -5.10
C LEU A 123 12.21 -0.85 -4.69
N LYS A 124 11.25 -0.93 -5.61
CA LYS A 124 9.83 -0.84 -5.33
C LYS A 124 9.23 -2.23 -5.31
N ILE A 125 8.56 -2.56 -4.23
CA ILE A 125 7.94 -3.86 -3.99
C ILE A 125 6.43 -3.67 -4.04
N GLY A 126 5.74 -4.48 -4.83
CA GLY A 126 4.27 -4.44 -4.90
C GLY A 126 3.66 -5.81 -5.01
N GLN A 127 2.35 -5.88 -4.84
CA GLN A 127 1.54 -7.08 -5.07
C GLN A 127 0.71 -6.87 -6.35
N ASN A 128 1.00 -7.57 -7.43
CA ASN A 128 0.45 -7.30 -8.78
C ASN A 128 0.81 -5.88 -9.26
N ILE A 129 2.04 -5.48 -9.03
CA ILE A 129 2.57 -4.11 -9.24
C ILE A 129 2.38 -3.56 -10.65
N LYS A 130 2.07 -4.41 -11.63
CA LYS A 130 1.77 -3.96 -13.00
C LYS A 130 0.57 -3.01 -13.08
N TYR A 131 -0.38 -3.12 -12.14
CA TYR A 131 -1.48 -2.16 -12.02
C TYR A 131 -0.96 -0.81 -11.56
N ASP A 132 -0.17 -0.77 -10.50
CA ASP A 132 0.41 0.46 -9.93
C ASP A 132 1.34 1.15 -10.92
N ILE A 133 2.13 0.39 -11.69
CA ILE A 133 2.96 0.94 -12.79
C ILE A 133 2.11 1.75 -13.76
N LYS A 134 0.94 1.24 -14.16
CA LYS A 134 0.04 1.93 -15.10
C LYS A 134 -0.60 3.16 -14.44
N ILE A 135 -1.00 3.05 -13.17
CA ILE A 135 -1.52 4.19 -12.42
C ILE A 135 -0.46 5.29 -12.33
N PHE A 136 0.75 4.98 -11.89
CA PHE A 136 1.84 5.96 -11.82
C PHE A 136 2.20 6.56 -13.17
N HIS A 137 2.16 5.76 -14.24
CA HIS A 137 2.38 6.24 -15.61
C HIS A 137 1.37 7.33 -16.02
N ASN A 138 0.10 7.21 -15.62
CA ASN A 138 -0.92 8.22 -15.88
C ASN A 138 -0.61 9.58 -15.20
N TYR A 139 0.26 9.56 -14.17
CA TYR A 139 0.74 10.75 -13.46
C TYR A 139 2.16 11.15 -13.83
N GLY A 140 2.70 10.61 -14.93
CA GLY A 140 4.02 10.96 -15.46
C GLY A 140 5.20 10.38 -14.66
N ILE A 141 4.98 9.26 -13.94
CA ILE A 141 6.03 8.54 -13.22
C ILE A 141 6.34 7.23 -13.95
N ALA A 142 7.61 7.03 -14.32
CA ALA A 142 8.11 5.77 -14.84
C ALA A 142 8.66 4.92 -13.68
N LEU A 143 7.82 4.07 -13.09
CA LEU A 143 8.23 3.19 -12.01
C LEU A 143 9.29 2.20 -12.51
N THR A 144 10.44 2.15 -11.86
CA THR A 144 11.58 1.30 -12.25
C THR A 144 12.09 0.47 -11.07
N CYS A 145 12.89 -0.56 -11.33
CA CYS A 145 13.45 -1.43 -10.29
C CYS A 145 12.35 -1.98 -9.37
N VAL A 146 11.59 -2.94 -9.87
CA VAL A 146 10.39 -3.45 -9.20
C VAL A 146 10.49 -4.94 -8.92
N ASP A 147 9.95 -5.35 -7.76
CA ASP A 147 9.61 -6.74 -7.42
C ASP A 147 8.10 -6.88 -7.27
N ASP A 148 7.57 -8.04 -7.64
CA ASP A 148 6.14 -8.36 -7.54
C ASP A 148 5.95 -9.63 -6.72
N THR A 149 5.40 -9.51 -5.52
CA THR A 149 5.19 -10.64 -4.60
C THR A 149 4.21 -11.67 -5.16
N MET A 150 3.23 -11.24 -5.96
CA MET A 150 2.33 -12.17 -6.66
C MET A 150 3.09 -13.03 -7.68
N LEU A 151 3.96 -12.44 -8.50
CA LEU A 151 4.76 -13.15 -9.49
C LEU A 151 5.82 -14.03 -8.84
N MET A 152 6.44 -13.57 -7.73
CA MET A 152 7.37 -14.40 -6.94
C MET A 152 6.67 -15.65 -6.42
N SER A 153 5.50 -15.49 -5.80
CA SER A 153 4.69 -16.62 -5.33
C SER A 153 4.29 -17.55 -6.48
N TYR A 154 3.87 -16.99 -7.62
CA TYR A 154 3.50 -17.79 -8.79
C TYR A 154 4.69 -18.60 -9.32
N THR A 155 5.88 -18.02 -9.34
CA THR A 155 7.10 -18.70 -9.79
C THR A 155 7.51 -19.84 -8.86
N LEU A 156 7.38 -19.64 -7.55
CA LEU A 156 7.76 -20.64 -6.54
C LEU A 156 6.72 -21.75 -6.37
N HIS A 157 5.44 -21.42 -6.51
CA HIS A 157 4.31 -22.26 -6.10
C HIS A 157 3.18 -22.32 -7.14
N GLY A 158 3.52 -22.22 -8.43
CA GLY A 158 2.54 -22.25 -9.53
C GLY A 158 1.62 -23.48 -9.43
N GLY A 159 0.30 -23.23 -9.46
CA GLY A 159 -0.73 -24.25 -9.42
C GLY A 159 -1.07 -24.82 -8.03
N LEU A 160 -0.38 -24.44 -6.95
CA LEU A 160 -0.66 -24.96 -5.60
C LEU A 160 -1.77 -24.20 -4.88
N HIS A 161 -1.87 -22.88 -5.08
CA HIS A 161 -2.85 -22.00 -4.45
C HIS A 161 -3.06 -20.72 -5.27
N ARG A 162 -4.01 -19.89 -4.86
CA ARG A 162 -4.15 -18.54 -5.42
C ARG A 162 -3.05 -17.63 -4.93
N HIS A 163 -2.60 -16.70 -5.80
CA HIS A 163 -1.48 -15.80 -5.52
C HIS A 163 -1.94 -14.36 -5.19
N ASN A 164 -3.23 -14.19 -4.81
CA ASN A 164 -3.71 -12.90 -4.31
C ASN A 164 -3.25 -12.66 -2.88
N MET A 165 -3.20 -11.39 -2.47
CA MET A 165 -2.70 -10.97 -1.17
C MET A 165 -3.37 -11.70 0.01
N ASN A 166 -4.70 -11.83 0.02
CA ASN A 166 -5.41 -12.48 1.11
C ASN A 166 -4.94 -13.92 1.31
N THR A 167 -4.90 -14.72 0.22
CA THR A 167 -4.42 -16.11 0.29
C THR A 167 -2.97 -16.19 0.77
N LEU A 168 -2.10 -15.29 0.27
CA LEU A 168 -0.69 -15.31 0.66
C LEU A 168 -0.49 -14.86 2.12
N SER A 169 -1.25 -13.87 2.57
CA SER A 169 -1.21 -13.41 3.96
C SER A 169 -1.67 -14.50 4.92
N GLU A 170 -2.79 -15.17 4.63
CA GLU A 170 -3.29 -16.29 5.43
C GLU A 170 -2.27 -17.45 5.48
N LEU A 171 -1.69 -17.83 4.33
CA LEU A 171 -0.77 -18.97 4.23
C LEU A 171 0.61 -18.72 4.87
N TYR A 172 1.17 -17.53 4.63
CA TYR A 172 2.55 -17.25 5.00
C TYR A 172 2.72 -16.39 6.24
N LEU A 173 1.71 -15.57 6.57
CA LEU A 173 1.77 -14.64 7.69
C LEU A 173 0.81 -14.99 8.83
N ASP A 174 -0.07 -15.99 8.66
CA ASP A 174 -1.13 -16.37 9.61
C ASP A 174 -2.04 -15.16 9.94
N HIS A 175 -2.26 -14.28 8.95
CA HIS A 175 -2.98 -13.02 9.11
C HIS A 175 -4.12 -12.89 8.10
N GLU A 176 -5.33 -12.56 8.58
CA GLU A 176 -6.48 -12.25 7.74
C GLU A 176 -6.55 -10.74 7.48
N PRO A 177 -6.28 -10.27 6.24
CA PRO A 177 -6.30 -8.84 5.92
C PRO A 177 -7.69 -8.21 6.01
N ILE A 178 -7.72 -6.89 6.20
CA ILE A 178 -8.95 -6.11 6.09
C ILE A 178 -9.52 -6.29 4.68
N LYS A 179 -10.81 -6.63 4.59
CA LYS A 179 -11.46 -6.87 3.29
C LYS A 179 -11.97 -5.56 2.70
N ILE A 180 -11.61 -5.26 1.45
CA ILE A 180 -12.09 -4.07 0.74
C ILE A 180 -13.62 -3.95 0.74
N GLN A 181 -14.34 -5.09 0.71
CA GLN A 181 -15.79 -5.13 0.74
C GLN A 181 -16.39 -4.54 2.04
N SER A 182 -15.66 -4.58 3.14
CA SER A 182 -16.08 -3.95 4.40
C SER A 182 -16.09 -2.41 4.31
N LEU A 183 -15.33 -1.84 3.38
CA LEU A 183 -15.19 -0.40 3.16
C LEU A 183 -16.14 0.12 2.08
N ILE A 184 -16.16 -0.55 0.92
CA ILE A 184 -16.92 -0.09 -0.23
C ILE A 184 -18.27 -0.82 -0.41
N GLY A 185 -18.55 -1.86 0.36
CA GLY A 185 -19.74 -2.70 0.20
C GLY A 185 -19.62 -3.70 -0.94
N THR A 186 -20.73 -4.37 -1.28
CA THR A 186 -20.79 -5.40 -2.30
C THR A 186 -21.95 -5.20 -3.28
N GLY A 187 -21.83 -5.76 -4.49
CA GLY A 187 -22.89 -5.79 -5.48
C GLY A 187 -23.18 -4.42 -6.11
N LYS A 188 -24.44 -4.20 -6.52
CA LYS A 188 -24.86 -2.99 -7.26
C LYS A 188 -24.78 -1.70 -6.45
N ASN A 189 -24.75 -1.80 -5.13
CA ASN A 189 -24.68 -0.66 -4.22
C ASN A 189 -23.24 -0.43 -3.70
N SER A 190 -22.23 -1.05 -4.29
CA SER A 190 -20.85 -0.80 -3.93
C SER A 190 -20.46 0.63 -4.27
N SER A 191 -19.81 1.28 -3.31
CA SER A 191 -19.20 2.61 -3.48
C SER A 191 -17.84 2.51 -4.16
N THR A 192 -17.28 3.63 -4.53
CA THR A 192 -15.88 3.73 -4.97
C THR A 192 -14.99 4.14 -3.80
N PHE A 193 -13.70 3.82 -3.86
CA PHE A 193 -12.78 4.01 -2.73
C PHE A 193 -12.62 5.50 -2.33
N ASP A 194 -12.76 6.42 -3.26
CA ASP A 194 -12.76 7.87 -2.99
C ASP A 194 -13.90 8.34 -2.06
N ASN A 195 -14.94 7.54 -1.89
CA ASN A 195 -16.02 7.82 -0.93
C ASN A 195 -15.78 7.20 0.46
N VAL A 196 -14.72 6.41 0.65
CA VAL A 196 -14.35 5.86 1.95
C VAL A 196 -13.73 6.96 2.82
N PRO A 197 -14.18 7.17 4.07
CA PRO A 197 -13.52 8.10 4.98
C PRO A 197 -12.06 7.74 5.21
N ILE A 198 -11.18 8.75 5.28
CA ILE A 198 -9.72 8.57 5.38
C ILE A 198 -9.33 7.73 6.60
N ASP A 199 -10.01 7.90 7.73
CA ASP A 199 -9.78 7.14 8.96
C ASP A 199 -10.06 5.63 8.82
N LYS A 200 -10.92 5.24 7.89
CA LYS A 200 -11.20 3.84 7.52
C LYS A 200 -10.33 3.34 6.37
N ALA A 201 -10.03 4.21 5.41
CA ALA A 201 -9.20 3.87 4.26
C ALA A 201 -7.72 3.65 4.67
N ALA A 202 -7.21 4.47 5.59
CA ALA A 202 -5.81 4.46 5.97
C ALA A 202 -5.33 3.14 6.60
N PRO A 203 -6.04 2.54 7.58
CA PRO A 203 -5.65 1.23 8.10
C PRO A 203 -5.60 0.15 7.03
N TYR A 204 -6.60 0.09 6.14
CA TYR A 204 -6.66 -0.86 5.04
C TYR A 204 -5.47 -0.69 4.09
N ALA A 205 -5.29 0.51 3.53
CA ALA A 205 -4.27 0.77 2.53
C ALA A 205 -2.83 0.61 3.10
N ALA A 206 -2.60 1.06 4.34
CA ALA A 206 -1.31 0.88 4.99
C ALA A 206 -1.02 -0.59 5.32
N GLU A 207 -2.05 -1.37 5.69
CA GLU A 207 -1.95 -2.82 5.90
C GLU A 207 -1.52 -3.53 4.61
N ASP A 208 -2.10 -3.19 3.45
CA ASP A 208 -1.76 -3.80 2.17
C ASP A 208 -0.28 -3.58 1.80
N ALA A 209 0.26 -2.38 2.05
CA ALA A 209 1.69 -2.11 1.85
C ALA A 209 2.57 -2.89 2.85
N ASP A 210 2.17 -3.02 4.11
CA ASP A 210 2.91 -3.77 5.14
C ASP A 210 2.89 -5.27 4.85
N ILE A 211 1.73 -5.84 4.52
CA ILE A 211 1.59 -7.25 4.12
C ILE A 211 2.49 -7.55 2.91
N THR A 212 2.45 -6.69 1.89
CA THR A 212 3.28 -6.83 0.70
C THR A 212 4.77 -6.87 1.05
N LEU A 213 5.23 -5.99 1.96
CA LEU A 213 6.61 -5.99 2.43
C LEU A 213 6.96 -7.27 3.20
N ARG A 214 6.08 -7.74 4.09
CA ARG A 214 6.28 -8.99 4.84
C ARG A 214 6.35 -10.21 3.93
N LEU A 215 5.51 -10.26 2.89
CA LEU A 215 5.51 -11.34 1.91
C LEU A 215 6.78 -11.35 1.06
N TRP A 216 7.36 -10.18 0.80
CA TRP A 216 8.62 -10.06 0.07
C TRP A 216 9.80 -10.60 0.89
N HIS A 217 9.84 -10.38 2.20
CA HIS A 217 10.85 -10.92 3.13
C HIS A 217 10.75 -12.44 3.27
#